data_e4abcae2665666fd5ee4a831fa3eb6e6
#
_entry.id   e4abcae2665666fd5ee4a831fa3eb6e6
#
_cell.length_a   1.000
_cell.length_b   1.000
_cell.length_c   1.000
_cell.angle_alpha   90.00
_cell.angle_beta   90.00
_cell.angle_gamma   90.00
#
_symmetry.space_group_name_H-M   'P 1'
#
loop_
_entity.id
_entity.type
_entity.pdbx_description
1 polymer ?
#
loop_
_entity_poly.entity_id
_entity_poly.type
_entity_poly.pdbx_seq_one_letter_code
_entity_poly.pdbx_strand_id
1 'polypeptide(L)'
;MPKSYNVLFASSNIHKYEEAKKILSEFGINLEFFQTDLMEIQDDSLSEIALKKVLHAYDKCKKPVIVEDDGLFINSLSGFPGPFSSYVFKTIGNNGILKLIGSNRSAQFRAVIAFCDSNKKPVFFESTVFGEVSKNIQDGGWGYDPIFIPEKQNKTYAELADKNKLSHRYESLKKFADWFNNKQE
;
A
#
# COMPACT_ATOMS: atom_id res chain seq x y z
N MET A 1 -19.55 25.10 1.11
CA MET A 1 -18.67 24.14 1.82
C MET A 1 -18.36 23.02 0.86
N PRO A 2 -17.11 22.60 0.68
CA PRO A 2 -16.82 21.44 -0.16
C PRO A 2 -17.55 20.23 0.41
N LYS A 3 -18.20 19.46 -0.46
CA LYS A 3 -18.86 18.20 -0.05
C LYS A 3 -17.76 17.26 0.48
N SER A 4 -17.81 16.92 1.75
CA SER A 4 -16.94 15.90 2.32
C SER A 4 -17.54 14.54 1.99
N TYR A 5 -16.84 13.75 1.24
CA TYR A 5 -17.26 12.39 0.90
C TYR A 5 -16.64 11.40 1.87
N ASN A 6 -17.46 10.58 2.49
CA ASN A 6 -17.01 9.54 3.41
C ASN A 6 -16.75 8.26 2.64
N VAL A 7 -15.52 7.79 2.70
CA VAL A 7 -15.08 6.50 2.15
C VAL A 7 -14.53 5.66 3.31
N LEU A 8 -14.85 4.38 3.33
CA LEU A 8 -14.27 3.46 4.31
C LEU A 8 -12.93 2.92 3.82
N PHE A 9 -11.97 2.79 4.72
CA PHE A 9 -10.74 2.04 4.51
C PHE A 9 -10.82 0.72 5.27
N ALA A 10 -11.00 -0.38 4.55
CA ALA A 10 -11.11 -1.70 5.17
C ALA A 10 -9.75 -2.36 5.28
N SER A 11 -9.29 -2.58 6.49
CA SER A 11 -7.99 -3.19 6.79
C SER A 11 -7.94 -3.65 8.25
N SER A 12 -7.05 -4.61 8.55
CA SER A 12 -6.61 -4.91 9.92
C SER A 12 -5.38 -4.10 10.33
N ASN A 13 -4.72 -3.39 9.38
CA ASN A 13 -3.47 -2.67 9.60
C ASN A 13 -3.73 -1.18 9.85
N ILE A 14 -3.58 -0.76 11.11
CA ILE A 14 -3.77 0.64 11.52
C ILE A 14 -2.78 1.61 10.85
N HIS A 15 -1.53 1.20 10.63
CA HIS A 15 -0.51 2.07 10.02
C HIS A 15 -0.86 2.42 8.58
N LYS A 16 -1.39 1.46 7.80
CA LYS A 16 -1.89 1.73 6.45
C LYS A 16 -3.03 2.76 6.47
N TYR A 17 -3.97 2.59 7.40
CA TYR A 17 -5.08 3.53 7.54
C TYR A 17 -4.60 4.94 7.92
N GLU A 18 -3.72 5.08 8.91
CA GLU A 18 -3.24 6.39 9.37
C GLU A 18 -2.51 7.15 8.25
N GLU A 19 -1.65 6.47 7.49
CA GLU A 19 -1.00 7.07 6.33
C GLU A 19 -2.01 7.43 5.23
N ALA A 20 -2.93 6.53 4.89
CA ALA A 20 -3.96 6.77 3.88
C ALA A 20 -4.88 7.94 4.25
N LYS A 21 -5.29 8.03 5.52
CA LYS A 21 -6.11 9.13 6.04
C LYS A 21 -5.41 10.48 5.89
N LYS A 22 -4.12 10.55 6.25
CA LYS A 22 -3.32 11.75 6.10
C LYS A 22 -3.22 12.17 4.63
N ILE A 23 -2.93 11.23 3.74
CA ILE A 23 -2.81 11.49 2.30
C ILE A 23 -4.14 11.97 1.72
N LEU A 24 -5.24 11.24 1.94
CA LEU A 24 -6.54 11.58 1.34
C LEU A 24 -7.15 12.85 1.90
N SER A 25 -6.79 13.27 3.10
CA SER A 25 -7.21 14.56 3.66
C SER A 25 -6.68 15.75 2.84
N GLU A 26 -5.51 15.62 2.20
CA GLU A 26 -4.95 16.65 1.30
C GLU A 26 -5.82 16.85 0.05
N PHE A 27 -6.62 15.85 -0.33
CA PHE A 27 -7.53 15.85 -1.49
C PHE A 27 -9.00 16.09 -1.10
N GLY A 28 -9.28 16.45 0.16
CA GLY A 28 -10.63 16.72 0.65
C GLY A 28 -11.50 15.46 0.86
N ILE A 29 -10.91 14.28 0.87
CA ILE A 29 -11.61 13.01 1.09
C ILE A 29 -11.50 12.63 2.57
N ASN A 30 -12.67 12.44 3.23
CA ASN A 30 -12.71 11.94 4.60
C ASN A 30 -12.67 10.41 4.60
N LEU A 31 -11.62 9.84 5.19
CA LEU A 31 -11.44 8.40 5.31
C LEU A 31 -11.79 7.91 6.70
N GLU A 32 -12.68 6.94 6.79
CA GLU A 32 -13.07 6.29 8.04
C GLU A 32 -12.47 4.89 8.12
N PHE A 33 -11.98 4.49 9.29
CA PHE A 33 -11.40 3.16 9.48
C PHE A 33 -12.48 2.10 9.67
N PHE A 34 -12.53 1.14 8.78
CA PHE A 34 -13.30 -0.07 8.93
C PHE A 34 -12.35 -1.22 9.30
N GLN A 35 -12.04 -1.30 10.60
CA GLN A 35 -11.18 -2.37 11.11
C GLN A 35 -11.89 -3.72 10.97
N THR A 36 -11.38 -4.55 10.08
CA THR A 36 -11.96 -5.85 9.78
C THR A 36 -10.92 -6.79 9.19
N ASP A 37 -11.06 -8.06 9.50
CA ASP A 37 -10.32 -9.11 8.81
C ASP A 37 -11.00 -9.40 7.47
N LEU A 38 -10.23 -9.32 6.41
CA LEU A 38 -10.65 -9.62 5.05
C LEU A 38 -10.09 -10.96 4.62
N MET A 39 -10.84 -11.67 3.78
CA MET A 39 -10.34 -12.88 3.14
C MET A 39 -9.17 -12.51 2.21
N GLU A 40 -8.01 -13.08 2.48
CA GLU A 40 -6.82 -12.95 1.64
C GLU A 40 -6.62 -14.27 0.88
N ILE A 41 -6.75 -14.21 -0.44
CA ILE A 41 -6.36 -15.32 -1.30
C ILE A 41 -4.83 -15.31 -1.45
N GLN A 42 -4.27 -16.46 -1.78
CA GLN A 42 -2.88 -16.55 -2.22
C GLN A 42 -2.84 -16.43 -3.74
N ASP A 43 -2.23 -15.37 -4.23
CA ASP A 43 -2.07 -15.10 -5.66
C ASP A 43 -0.78 -14.31 -5.89
N ASP A 44 -0.20 -14.41 -7.07
CA ASP A 44 1.00 -13.64 -7.46
C ASP A 44 0.65 -12.21 -7.89
N SER A 45 -0.63 -11.92 -8.10
CA SER A 45 -1.16 -10.62 -8.51
C SER A 45 -1.75 -9.85 -7.34
N LEU A 46 -1.17 -8.69 -7.00
CA LEU A 46 -1.76 -7.78 -6.01
C LEU A 46 -3.17 -7.34 -6.41
N SER A 47 -3.45 -7.18 -7.71
CA SER A 47 -4.75 -6.75 -8.19
C SER A 47 -5.83 -7.82 -8.00
N GLU A 48 -5.50 -9.11 -8.19
CA GLU A 48 -6.43 -10.22 -7.90
C GLU A 48 -6.72 -10.34 -6.40
N ILE A 49 -5.71 -10.16 -5.55
CA ILE A 49 -5.88 -10.13 -4.11
C ILE A 49 -6.77 -8.95 -3.69
N ALA A 50 -6.46 -7.74 -4.20
CA ALA A 50 -7.23 -6.53 -3.92
C ALA A 50 -8.69 -6.63 -4.43
N LEU A 51 -8.93 -7.28 -5.57
CA LEU A 51 -10.27 -7.56 -6.10
C LEU A 51 -11.11 -8.35 -5.09
N LYS A 52 -10.58 -9.46 -4.61
CA LYS A 52 -11.31 -10.31 -3.64
C LYS A 52 -11.53 -9.58 -2.32
N LYS A 53 -10.51 -8.87 -1.83
CA LYS A 53 -10.59 -8.05 -0.61
C LYS A 53 -11.67 -6.98 -0.71
N VAL A 54 -11.71 -6.19 -1.80
CA VAL A 54 -12.66 -5.06 -1.91
C VAL A 54 -14.11 -5.52 -2.03
N LEU A 55 -14.35 -6.61 -2.77
CA LEU A 55 -15.68 -7.21 -2.86
C LEU A 55 -16.16 -7.74 -1.51
N HIS A 56 -15.29 -8.45 -0.77
CA HIS A 56 -15.60 -8.93 0.57
C HIS A 56 -15.82 -7.76 1.56
N ALA A 57 -15.00 -6.71 1.49
CA ALA A 57 -15.16 -5.52 2.30
C ALA A 57 -16.51 -4.83 2.03
N TYR A 58 -16.86 -4.65 0.75
CA TYR A 58 -18.14 -4.06 0.37
C TYR A 58 -19.31 -4.91 0.84
N ASP A 59 -19.23 -6.22 0.71
CA ASP A 59 -20.30 -7.12 1.19
C ASP A 59 -20.53 -7.05 2.69
N LYS A 60 -19.48 -6.74 3.47
CA LYS A 60 -19.59 -6.51 4.92
C LYS A 60 -20.17 -5.15 5.27
N CYS A 61 -19.72 -4.06 4.63
CA CYS A 61 -20.07 -2.69 5.07
C CYS A 61 -21.21 -2.07 4.28
N LYS A 62 -21.48 -2.50 3.03
CA LYS A 62 -22.48 -1.94 2.12
C LYS A 62 -22.36 -0.42 1.90
N LYS A 63 -21.15 0.10 2.01
CA LYS A 63 -20.79 1.51 1.83
C LYS A 63 -19.62 1.63 0.87
N PRO A 64 -19.39 2.81 0.25
CA PRO A 64 -18.18 3.04 -0.54
C PRO A 64 -16.93 2.71 0.28
N VAL A 65 -16.10 1.84 -0.25
CA VAL A 65 -14.96 1.28 0.48
C VAL A 65 -13.76 1.13 -0.42
N ILE A 66 -12.58 1.41 0.14
CA ILE A 66 -11.30 1.06 -0.47
C ILE A 66 -10.57 0.02 0.39
N VAL A 67 -9.76 -0.77 -0.29
CA VAL A 67 -8.75 -1.65 0.31
C VAL A 67 -7.41 -1.36 -0.32
N GLU A 68 -6.35 -1.75 0.35
CA GLU A 68 -4.99 -1.70 -0.18
C GLU A 68 -4.34 -3.07 -0.09
N ASP A 69 -3.67 -3.45 -1.17
CA ASP A 69 -2.68 -4.50 -1.17
C ASP A 69 -1.35 -3.98 -1.69
N ASP A 70 -0.25 -4.32 -1.03
CA ASP A 70 1.08 -3.83 -1.35
C ASP A 70 2.15 -4.87 -1.08
N GLY A 71 3.31 -4.68 -1.68
CA GLY A 71 4.44 -5.55 -1.46
C GLY A 71 5.78 -4.98 -1.92
N LEU A 72 6.83 -5.49 -1.30
CA LEU A 72 8.22 -5.30 -1.70
C LEU A 72 8.63 -6.41 -2.67
N PHE A 73 9.07 -6.04 -3.85
CA PHE A 73 9.53 -6.96 -4.90
C PHE A 73 11.02 -6.78 -5.11
N ILE A 74 11.82 -7.80 -4.85
CA ILE A 74 13.29 -7.75 -4.93
C ILE A 74 13.74 -8.51 -6.17
N ASN A 75 14.43 -7.83 -7.08
CA ASN A 75 14.78 -8.38 -8.39
C ASN A 75 15.66 -9.63 -8.30
N SER A 76 16.68 -9.61 -7.42
CA SER A 76 17.58 -10.77 -7.23
C SER A 76 16.91 -11.98 -6.60
N LEU A 77 15.72 -11.81 -6.05
CA LEU A 77 14.90 -12.88 -5.47
C LEU A 77 13.66 -13.20 -6.34
N SER A 78 13.71 -12.87 -7.64
CA SER A 78 12.60 -13.10 -8.60
C SER A 78 11.27 -12.49 -8.15
N GLY A 79 11.33 -11.35 -7.47
CA GLY A 79 10.16 -10.63 -6.96
C GLY A 79 9.72 -11.02 -5.55
N PHE A 80 10.37 -12.01 -4.90
CA PHE A 80 10.10 -12.30 -3.48
C PHE A 80 10.49 -11.09 -2.60
N PRO A 81 9.74 -10.76 -1.54
CA PRO A 81 8.54 -11.42 -1.04
C PRO A 81 7.25 -11.13 -1.83
N GLY A 82 7.18 -10.04 -2.63
CA GLY A 82 6.02 -9.71 -3.44
C GLY A 82 4.72 -9.64 -2.64
N PRO A 83 3.64 -10.29 -3.11
CA PRO A 83 2.34 -10.31 -2.40
C PRO A 83 2.41 -10.91 -0.99
N PHE A 84 3.44 -11.71 -0.70
CA PHE A 84 3.65 -12.33 0.62
C PHE A 84 4.42 -11.45 1.61
N SER A 85 4.59 -10.15 1.31
CA SER A 85 5.38 -9.20 2.09
C SER A 85 5.03 -9.18 3.58
N SER A 86 3.74 -9.19 3.94
CA SER A 86 3.30 -9.22 5.33
C SER A 86 3.70 -10.50 6.05
N TYR A 87 3.53 -11.66 5.41
CA TYR A 87 3.91 -12.96 5.98
C TYR A 87 5.42 -13.07 6.19
N VAL A 88 6.19 -12.69 5.17
CA VAL A 88 7.66 -12.73 5.22
C VAL A 88 8.20 -11.77 6.27
N PHE A 89 7.61 -10.57 6.41
CA PHE A 89 8.00 -9.64 7.46
C PHE A 89 7.78 -10.22 8.86
N LYS A 90 6.64 -10.87 9.10
CA LYS A 90 6.31 -11.50 10.40
C LYS A 90 7.18 -12.71 10.73
N THR A 91 7.75 -13.37 9.73
CA THR A 91 8.55 -14.60 9.90
C THR A 91 10.04 -14.33 9.98
N ILE A 92 10.63 -13.74 8.96
CA ILE A 92 12.08 -13.52 8.88
C ILE A 92 12.46 -12.03 9.03
N GLY A 93 11.52 -11.11 8.84
CA GLY A 93 11.73 -9.67 8.99
C GLY A 93 12.81 -9.07 8.10
N ASN A 94 13.19 -7.83 8.38
CA ASN A 94 14.23 -7.13 7.64
C ASN A 94 15.59 -7.85 7.70
N ASN A 95 15.95 -8.41 8.84
CA ASN A 95 17.20 -9.18 8.99
C ASN A 95 17.26 -10.38 8.06
N GLY A 96 16.14 -11.10 7.91
CA GLY A 96 16.06 -12.25 7.00
C GLY A 96 16.20 -11.83 5.55
N ILE A 97 15.52 -10.76 5.15
CA ILE A 97 15.65 -10.20 3.80
C ILE A 97 17.10 -9.82 3.50
N LEU A 98 17.77 -9.09 4.40
CA LEU A 98 19.17 -8.69 4.20
C LEU A 98 20.13 -9.87 4.05
N LYS A 99 19.85 -11.00 4.72
CA LYS A 99 20.65 -12.24 4.60
C LYS A 99 20.44 -12.96 3.27
N LEU A 100 19.28 -12.84 2.67
CA LEU A 100 18.94 -13.47 1.39
C LEU A 100 19.51 -12.73 0.18
N ILE A 101 19.72 -11.41 0.30
CA ILE A 101 20.12 -10.55 -0.82
C ILE A 101 21.65 -10.52 -0.96
N GLY A 102 22.12 -10.72 -2.18
CA GLY A 102 23.51 -10.56 -2.56
C GLY A 102 23.88 -9.13 -2.98
N SER A 103 24.71 -9.01 -4.00
CA SER A 103 25.18 -7.70 -4.51
C SER A 103 24.12 -6.92 -5.29
N ASN A 104 23.21 -7.61 -6.00
CA ASN A 104 22.11 -6.96 -6.69
C ASN A 104 20.97 -6.67 -5.68
N ARG A 105 20.82 -5.42 -5.35
CA ARG A 105 19.87 -4.95 -4.34
C ARG A 105 18.63 -4.24 -4.92
N SER A 106 18.50 -4.21 -6.26
CA SER A 106 17.39 -3.57 -6.95
C SER A 106 16.05 -4.13 -6.48
N ALA A 107 15.14 -3.24 -6.15
CA ALA A 107 13.84 -3.59 -5.63
C ALA A 107 12.78 -2.57 -6.06
N GLN A 108 11.53 -2.89 -5.83
CA GLN A 108 10.42 -1.98 -6.07
C GLN A 108 9.32 -2.23 -5.04
N PHE A 109 8.68 -1.17 -4.58
CA PHE A 109 7.41 -1.25 -3.89
C PHE A 109 6.27 -1.08 -4.88
N ARG A 110 5.27 -1.95 -4.79
CA ARG A 110 4.03 -1.84 -5.55
C ARG A 110 2.85 -1.75 -4.60
N ALA A 111 1.86 -0.95 -4.97
CA ALA A 111 0.59 -0.87 -4.27
C ALA A 111 -0.58 -0.89 -5.26
N VAL A 112 -1.67 -1.47 -4.83
CA VAL A 112 -2.96 -1.46 -5.51
C VAL A 112 -4.00 -0.98 -4.51
N ILE A 113 -4.65 0.15 -4.82
CA ILE A 113 -5.88 0.57 -4.15
C ILE A 113 -7.05 0.06 -5.00
N ALA A 114 -7.96 -0.69 -4.41
CA ALA A 114 -9.20 -1.09 -5.05
C ALA A 114 -10.38 -0.40 -4.36
N PHE A 115 -11.26 0.20 -5.15
CA PHE A 115 -12.49 0.86 -4.71
C PHE A 115 -13.71 0.06 -5.15
N CYS A 116 -14.72 -0.03 -4.28
CA CYS A 116 -16.02 -0.60 -4.60
C CYS A 116 -17.15 0.21 -3.95
N ASP A 117 -18.23 0.38 -4.70
CA ASP A 117 -19.48 1.02 -4.25
C ASP A 117 -20.71 0.15 -4.60
N SER A 118 -21.90 0.73 -4.51
CA SER A 118 -23.17 0.05 -4.81
C SER A 118 -23.28 -0.55 -6.22
N ASN A 119 -22.48 -0.08 -7.16
CA ASN A 119 -22.43 -0.60 -8.53
C ASN A 119 -21.72 -1.96 -8.61
N LYS A 120 -21.02 -2.37 -7.55
CA LYS A 120 -20.25 -3.63 -7.47
C LYS A 120 -19.28 -3.85 -8.63
N LYS A 121 -18.76 -2.77 -9.19
CA LYS A 121 -17.73 -2.79 -10.23
C LYS A 121 -16.44 -2.19 -9.63
N PRO A 122 -15.50 -3.01 -9.16
CA PRO A 122 -14.26 -2.53 -8.60
C PRO A 122 -13.44 -1.70 -9.58
N VAL A 123 -12.82 -0.65 -9.08
CA VAL A 123 -11.87 0.20 -9.83
C VAL A 123 -10.52 0.15 -9.12
N PHE A 124 -9.43 0.06 -9.89
CA PHE A 124 -8.08 -0.15 -9.37
C PHE A 124 -7.17 1.01 -9.70
N PHE A 125 -6.28 1.32 -8.75
CA PHE A 125 -5.28 2.38 -8.85
C PHE A 125 -3.94 1.81 -8.40
N GLU A 126 -3.09 1.53 -9.38
CA GLU A 126 -1.81 0.86 -9.17
C GLU A 126 -0.66 1.87 -9.20
N SER A 127 0.36 1.59 -8.43
CA SER A 127 1.60 2.35 -8.41
C SER A 127 2.80 1.47 -8.18
N THR A 128 3.95 1.94 -8.65
CA THR A 128 5.25 1.30 -8.44
C THR A 128 6.28 2.36 -8.16
N VAL A 129 7.01 2.20 -7.07
CA VAL A 129 8.19 3.00 -6.74
C VAL A 129 9.42 2.10 -6.85
N PHE A 130 10.32 2.45 -7.76
CA PHE A 130 11.59 1.76 -7.93
C PHE A 130 12.61 2.23 -6.88
N GLY A 131 13.56 1.38 -6.57
CA GLY A 131 14.60 1.68 -5.59
C GLY A 131 15.52 0.47 -5.35
N GLU A 132 16.09 0.44 -4.18
CA GLU A 132 16.97 -0.64 -3.75
C GLU A 132 16.79 -0.96 -2.25
N VAL A 133 17.22 -2.16 -1.88
CA VAL A 133 17.31 -2.55 -0.46
C VAL A 133 18.63 -2.05 0.11
N SER A 134 18.60 -1.35 1.22
CA SER A 134 19.77 -0.83 1.93
C SER A 134 20.70 -1.95 2.43
N LYS A 135 21.96 -1.62 2.69
CA LYS A 135 22.91 -2.59 3.28
C LYS A 135 22.63 -2.87 4.76
N ASN A 136 22.11 -1.89 5.47
CA ASN A 136 21.85 -1.95 6.90
C ASN A 136 20.39 -1.57 7.18
N ILE A 137 19.87 -2.04 8.30
CA ILE A 137 18.56 -1.62 8.81
C ILE A 137 18.73 -0.26 9.47
N GLN A 138 17.87 0.70 9.12
CA GLN A 138 17.80 2.00 9.74
C GLN A 138 16.73 2.04 10.83
N ASP A 139 16.86 2.98 11.77
CA ASP A 139 15.85 3.16 12.82
C ASP A 139 14.60 3.88 12.29
N GLY A 140 13.45 3.59 12.91
CA GLY A 140 12.17 4.23 12.61
C GLY A 140 11.39 3.55 11.50
N GLY A 141 10.27 4.18 11.09
CA GLY A 141 9.33 3.62 10.12
C GLY A 141 8.64 2.35 10.60
N TRP A 142 8.00 1.65 9.67
CA TRP A 142 7.37 0.36 9.92
C TRP A 142 7.51 -0.57 8.70
N GLY A 143 7.33 -1.87 8.90
CA GLY A 143 7.47 -2.85 7.83
C GLY A 143 8.88 -2.83 7.20
N TYR A 144 8.94 -2.64 5.90
CA TYR A 144 10.19 -2.59 5.15
C TYR A 144 10.78 -1.16 4.97
N ASP A 145 10.16 -0.14 5.56
CA ASP A 145 10.68 1.23 5.53
C ASP A 145 12.16 1.32 5.95
N PRO A 146 12.61 0.58 7.00
CA PRO A 146 14.00 0.61 7.44
C PRO A 146 15.03 0.12 6.42
N ILE A 147 14.60 -0.55 5.36
CA ILE A 147 15.52 -1.16 4.38
C ILE A 147 15.26 -0.74 2.93
N PHE A 148 14.24 0.03 2.62
CA PHE A 148 13.96 0.44 1.24
C PHE A 148 14.38 1.89 0.97
N ILE A 149 15.29 2.07 0.00
CA ILE A 149 15.75 3.36 -0.50
C ILE A 149 15.08 3.61 -1.84
N PRO A 150 14.15 4.58 -1.95
CA PRO A 150 13.51 4.88 -3.22
C PRO A 150 14.49 5.52 -4.21
N GLU A 151 14.24 5.34 -5.51
CA GLU A 151 15.06 5.90 -6.57
C GLU A 151 15.25 7.43 -6.38
N LYS A 152 16.43 7.93 -6.73
CA LYS A 152 16.85 9.33 -6.56
C LYS A 152 16.99 9.80 -5.11
N GLN A 153 16.90 8.87 -4.14
CA GLN A 153 17.17 9.12 -2.74
C GLN A 153 18.43 8.38 -2.30
N ASN A 154 19.03 8.82 -1.19
CA ASN A 154 20.16 8.17 -0.55
C ASN A 154 19.83 7.72 0.88
N LYS A 155 18.57 7.80 1.26
CA LYS A 155 18.02 7.46 2.57
C LYS A 155 16.86 6.49 2.42
N THR A 156 16.67 5.66 3.42
CA THR A 156 15.52 4.75 3.48
C THR A 156 14.22 5.50 3.75
N TYR A 157 13.09 4.87 3.48
CA TYR A 157 11.78 5.43 3.84
C TYR A 157 11.68 5.80 5.32
N ALA A 158 12.34 5.03 6.20
CA ALA A 158 12.36 5.32 7.63
C ALA A 158 13.06 6.64 7.98
N GLU A 159 14.05 7.07 7.17
CA GLU A 159 14.83 8.28 7.37
C GLU A 159 14.27 9.51 6.66
N LEU A 160 13.29 9.32 5.74
CA LEU A 160 12.72 10.40 4.93
C LEU A 160 11.57 11.08 5.66
N ALA A 161 11.72 12.40 5.91
CA ALA A 161 10.67 13.21 6.53
C ALA A 161 9.38 13.25 5.68
N ASP A 162 9.54 13.29 4.35
CA ASP A 162 8.44 13.35 3.37
C ASP A 162 8.11 11.98 2.74
N LYS A 163 8.38 10.89 3.45
CA LYS A 163 8.09 9.51 2.95
C LYS A 163 6.73 9.42 2.28
N ASN A 164 5.70 9.98 2.89
CA ASN A 164 4.33 9.87 2.37
C ASN A 164 4.19 10.41 0.94
N LYS A 165 4.93 11.45 0.57
CA LYS A 165 4.89 12.02 -0.80
C LYS A 165 5.72 11.25 -1.83
N LEU A 166 6.58 10.36 -1.38
CA LEU A 166 7.49 9.56 -2.22
C LEU A 166 7.08 8.08 -2.25
N SER A 167 6.02 7.72 -1.54
CA SER A 167 5.65 6.32 -1.38
C SER A 167 4.72 5.80 -2.49
N HIS A 168 4.80 4.50 -2.72
CA HIS A 168 3.85 3.76 -3.57
C HIS A 168 2.40 3.98 -3.13
N ARG A 169 2.15 4.05 -1.81
CA ARG A 169 0.83 4.35 -1.25
C ARG A 169 0.32 5.73 -1.65
N TYR A 170 1.18 6.75 -1.58
CA TYR A 170 0.81 8.10 -1.99
C TYR A 170 0.38 8.15 -3.46
N GLU A 171 1.19 7.56 -4.34
CA GLU A 171 0.92 7.58 -5.78
C GLU A 171 -0.39 6.87 -6.14
N SER A 172 -0.67 5.71 -5.55
CA SER A 172 -1.92 4.99 -5.80
C SER A 172 -3.14 5.71 -5.21
N LEU A 173 -3.03 6.26 -3.98
CA LEU A 173 -4.11 7.02 -3.35
C LEU A 173 -4.38 8.36 -4.06
N LYS A 174 -3.34 9.02 -4.58
CA LYS A 174 -3.51 10.22 -5.41
C LYS A 174 -4.31 9.92 -6.68
N LYS A 175 -3.98 8.83 -7.39
CA LYS A 175 -4.76 8.38 -8.56
C LYS A 175 -6.23 8.11 -8.20
N PHE A 176 -6.46 7.46 -7.06
CA PHE A 176 -7.81 7.25 -6.54
C PHE A 176 -8.51 8.59 -6.27
N ALA A 177 -7.86 9.51 -5.57
CA ALA A 177 -8.44 10.81 -5.21
C ALA A 177 -8.80 11.65 -6.44
N ASP A 178 -7.89 11.73 -7.42
CA ASP A 178 -8.12 12.44 -8.68
C ASP A 178 -9.36 11.86 -9.42
N TRP A 179 -9.44 10.53 -9.54
CA TRP A 179 -10.59 9.87 -10.15
C TRP A 179 -11.88 10.07 -9.36
N PHE A 180 -11.81 9.92 -8.03
CA PHE A 180 -12.98 10.01 -7.15
C PHE A 180 -13.59 11.40 -7.16
N ASN A 181 -12.77 12.45 -7.10
CA ASN A 181 -13.21 13.83 -7.14
C ASN A 181 -13.87 14.18 -8.50
N ASN A 182 -13.25 13.75 -9.62
CA ASN A 182 -13.82 13.97 -10.96
C ASN A 182 -15.15 13.24 -11.19
N LYS A 183 -15.41 12.11 -10.49
CA LYS A 183 -16.68 11.39 -10.57
C LYS A 183 -17.82 12.10 -9.83
N GLN A 184 -17.51 13.02 -8.95
CA GLN A 184 -18.48 13.73 -8.11
C GLN A 184 -18.89 15.10 -8.68
N GLU A 185 -18.17 15.59 -9.69
CA GLU A 185 -18.56 16.75 -10.50
C GLU A 185 -19.61 16.37 -11.54
#